data_944fe4e614870662d0058db998a4f876
#
_entry.id   944fe4e614870662d0058db998a4f876
#
_cell.length_a   1.000
_cell.length_b   1.000
_cell.length_c   1.000
_cell.angle_alpha   90.00
_cell.angle_beta   90.00
_cell.angle_gamma   90.00
#
_symmetry.space_group_name_H-M   'P 1'
#
loop_
_entity.id
_entity.type
_entity.pdbx_description
1 polymer ?
#
loop_
_entity_poly.entity_id
_entity_poly.type
_entity_poly.pdbx_seq_one_letter_code
_entity_poly.pdbx_strand_id
1 'polypeptide(L)'
;KWIVGSSLGTFALGIKTSVATFGVSAIYFQTEEFEERTSQNPAGTGRMVRGSDIAVGFTIAKQLTDKLSFGGQIRYIKEDLDLIDFTTVDVNFGTVFFTGYRSTRLAMSLRNLGSDKEVVAQKARVPTVFYLSGAGEIAGNLGDPFSLTVAVEQAFFTDYAARYYFGAEAWINNMLALRAGYKTRHDSESWSVGAGLKQDIGSQSLSVDIAFSHASEFDENPVRLTVGYGF
;
A
#
# COMPACT_ATOMS: atom_id res chain seq x y z
N LYS A 1 -2.29 12.00 8.74
CA LYS A 1 -2.86 11.34 9.92
C LYS A 1 -3.57 10.07 9.48
N TRP A 2 -3.48 9.03 10.27
CA TRP A 2 -4.21 7.78 10.16
C TRP A 2 -5.29 7.76 11.24
N ILE A 3 -6.02 6.65 11.39
CA ILE A 3 -7.09 6.51 12.40
C ILE A 3 -6.55 6.64 13.84
N VAL A 4 -7.35 7.20 14.75
CA VAL A 4 -7.06 7.32 16.20
C VAL A 4 -5.72 8.02 16.46
N GLY A 5 -5.52 9.22 15.86
CA GLY A 5 -4.31 10.04 16.09
C GLY A 5 -3.01 9.42 15.59
N SER A 6 -3.03 8.20 15.03
CA SER A 6 -1.83 7.53 14.52
C SER A 6 -1.28 8.19 13.25
N SER A 7 -0.03 7.92 12.93
CA SER A 7 0.64 8.44 11.74
C SER A 7 1.28 7.31 10.93
N LEU A 8 1.20 7.44 9.59
CA LEU A 8 1.85 6.53 8.66
C LEU A 8 2.68 7.35 7.67
N GLY A 9 3.98 7.07 7.63
CA GLY A 9 4.91 7.62 6.65
C GLY A 9 5.39 6.53 5.69
N THR A 10 5.55 6.87 4.41
CA THR A 10 6.09 5.96 3.41
C THR A 10 7.12 6.67 2.54
N PHE A 11 8.17 5.94 2.18
CA PHE A 11 9.19 6.37 1.23
C PHE A 11 9.45 5.25 0.23
N ALA A 12 9.65 5.58 -1.04
CA ALA A 12 10.09 4.64 -2.05
C ALA A 12 10.97 5.33 -3.10
N LEU A 13 12.04 4.64 -3.50
CA LEU A 13 12.92 5.04 -4.58
C LEU A 13 13.11 3.86 -5.55
N GLY A 14 12.94 4.11 -6.84
CA GLY A 14 13.15 3.11 -7.89
C GLY A 14 14.11 3.62 -8.96
N ILE A 15 15.05 2.78 -9.36
CA ILE A 15 16.02 3.06 -10.40
C ILE A 15 15.94 1.98 -11.48
N LYS A 16 15.62 2.40 -12.70
CA LYS A 16 15.61 1.51 -13.87
C LYS A 16 17.00 1.45 -14.48
N THR A 17 17.51 0.24 -14.65
CA THR A 17 18.75 -0.05 -15.37
C THR A 17 18.48 -0.86 -16.62
N SER A 18 19.51 -1.13 -17.42
CA SER A 18 19.40 -2.02 -18.60
C SER A 18 19.10 -3.48 -18.27
N VAL A 19 19.39 -3.93 -17.04
CA VAL A 19 19.24 -5.34 -16.62
C VAL A 19 17.93 -5.57 -15.86
N ALA A 20 17.61 -4.66 -14.93
CA ALA A 20 16.45 -4.76 -14.06
C ALA A 20 16.11 -3.38 -13.46
N THR A 21 14.96 -3.27 -12.82
CA THR A 21 14.62 -2.13 -11.96
C THR A 21 14.89 -2.52 -10.51
N PHE A 22 15.65 -1.70 -9.80
CA PHE A 22 15.94 -1.84 -8.38
C PHE A 22 15.15 -0.81 -7.59
N GLY A 23 14.69 -1.17 -6.42
CA GLY A 23 13.94 -0.29 -5.55
C GLY A 23 14.26 -0.48 -4.08
N VAL A 24 14.17 0.61 -3.34
CA VAL A 24 14.17 0.60 -1.87
C VAL A 24 12.92 1.28 -1.37
N SER A 25 12.39 0.80 -0.26
CA SER A 25 11.20 1.36 0.36
C SER A 25 11.34 1.36 1.88
N ALA A 26 10.68 2.33 2.52
CA ALA A 26 10.54 2.36 3.96
C ALA A 26 9.09 2.72 4.30
N ILE A 27 8.55 2.07 5.32
CA ILE A 27 7.24 2.35 5.90
C ILE A 27 7.49 2.54 7.40
N TYR A 28 6.94 3.61 7.93
CA TYR A 28 6.96 3.91 9.35
C TYR A 28 5.54 4.16 9.83
N PHE A 29 5.12 3.42 10.84
CA PHE A 29 3.83 3.58 11.50
C PHE A 29 4.07 3.89 12.97
N GLN A 30 3.21 4.74 13.54
CA GLN A 30 3.27 5.13 14.93
C GLN A 30 1.87 5.40 15.46
N THR A 31 1.55 4.83 16.63
CA THR A 31 0.31 5.15 17.34
C THR A 31 0.41 6.49 18.05
N GLU A 32 -0.72 7.07 18.44
CA GLU A 32 -0.73 8.13 19.45
C GLU A 32 -0.24 7.59 20.80
N GLU A 33 0.28 8.48 21.64
CA GLU A 33 0.62 8.12 23.01
C GLU A 33 -0.66 7.96 23.82
N PHE A 34 -0.73 6.88 24.60
CA PHE A 34 -1.84 6.64 25.53
C PHE A 34 -1.33 6.22 26.88
N GLU A 35 -2.11 6.53 27.92
CA GLU A 35 -1.72 6.17 29.28
C GLU A 35 -1.91 4.66 29.51
N GLU A 36 -0.87 4.02 30.04
CA GLU A 36 -0.91 2.62 30.43
C GLU A 36 -1.99 2.39 31.50
N ARG A 37 -2.82 1.39 31.28
CA ARG A 37 -3.83 0.92 32.23
C ARG A 37 -3.64 -0.56 32.52
N THR A 38 -3.62 -0.90 33.78
CA THR A 38 -3.48 -2.29 34.24
C THR A 38 -4.72 -2.71 35.02
N SER A 39 -4.90 -4.01 35.21
CA SER A 39 -5.98 -4.53 36.11
C SER A 39 -5.89 -4.01 37.53
N GLN A 40 -4.69 -3.63 37.98
CA GLN A 40 -4.44 -3.08 39.32
C GLN A 40 -4.65 -1.56 39.38
N ASN A 41 -4.41 -0.87 38.27
CA ASN A 41 -4.57 0.58 38.10
C ASN A 41 -5.45 0.90 36.88
N PRO A 42 -6.76 0.67 36.94
CA PRO A 42 -7.65 0.87 35.77
C PRO A 42 -7.85 2.35 35.42
N ALA A 43 -7.56 3.27 36.36
CA ALA A 43 -7.61 4.71 36.12
C ALA A 43 -6.41 5.25 35.35
N GLY A 44 -5.31 4.50 35.30
CA GLY A 44 -4.05 4.84 34.69
C GLY A 44 -2.88 4.67 35.64
N THR A 45 -1.69 4.37 35.11
CA THR A 45 -0.44 4.23 35.89
C THR A 45 0.38 5.51 35.90
N GLY A 46 -0.01 6.51 35.12
CA GLY A 46 0.78 7.73 34.85
C GLY A 46 1.90 7.52 33.84
N ARG A 47 2.10 6.29 33.32
CA ARG A 47 3.07 5.97 32.28
C ARG A 47 2.45 6.12 30.91
N MET A 48 3.07 6.89 30.03
CA MET A 48 2.67 7.02 28.63
C MET A 48 3.37 5.94 27.80
N VAL A 49 2.61 5.27 26.96
CA VAL A 49 3.08 4.17 26.09
C VAL A 49 2.71 4.47 24.65
N ARG A 50 3.52 3.94 23.72
CA ARG A 50 3.35 4.14 22.28
C ARG A 50 3.87 2.93 21.52
N GLY A 51 3.12 2.50 20.50
CA GLY A 51 3.56 1.50 19.54
C GLY A 51 4.16 2.14 18.29
N SER A 52 5.18 1.51 17.72
CA SER A 52 5.74 1.92 16.44
C SER A 52 6.26 0.74 15.63
N ASP A 53 6.10 0.83 14.30
CA ASP A 53 6.57 -0.17 13.35
C ASP A 53 7.42 0.49 12.28
N ILE A 54 8.50 -0.16 11.90
CA ILE A 54 9.30 0.21 10.74
C ILE A 54 9.49 -1.00 9.84
N ALA A 55 9.25 -0.82 8.55
CA ALA A 55 9.54 -1.82 7.54
C ALA A 55 10.43 -1.23 6.46
N VAL A 56 11.56 -1.90 6.17
CA VAL A 56 12.48 -1.51 5.09
C VAL A 56 12.55 -2.63 4.08
N GLY A 57 12.33 -2.29 2.80
CA GLY A 57 12.26 -3.25 1.70
C GLY A 57 13.27 -2.98 0.60
N PHE A 58 13.83 -4.07 0.05
CA PHE A 58 14.61 -4.04 -1.18
C PHE A 58 13.86 -4.83 -2.25
N THR A 59 13.71 -4.23 -3.42
CA THR A 59 12.92 -4.76 -4.54
C THR A 59 13.79 -4.91 -5.78
N ILE A 60 13.60 -6.00 -6.51
CA ILE A 60 14.09 -6.18 -7.87
C ILE A 60 12.93 -6.57 -8.76
N ALA A 61 12.85 -5.93 -9.94
CA ALA A 61 11.83 -6.24 -10.94
C ALA A 61 12.44 -6.26 -12.34
N LYS A 62 11.94 -7.17 -13.18
CA LYS A 62 12.41 -7.31 -14.57
C LYS A 62 11.24 -7.55 -15.50
N GLN A 63 11.26 -6.88 -16.62
CA GLN A 63 10.40 -7.21 -17.76
C GLN A 63 11.04 -8.40 -18.48
N LEU A 64 10.36 -9.54 -18.49
CA LEU A 64 10.83 -10.79 -19.08
C LEU A 64 10.50 -10.87 -20.55
N THR A 65 9.34 -10.34 -20.95
CA THR A 65 8.88 -10.22 -22.33
C THR A 65 8.17 -8.89 -22.49
N ASP A 66 7.79 -8.51 -23.71
CA ASP A 66 7.03 -7.28 -23.98
C ASP A 66 5.70 -7.20 -23.19
N LYS A 67 5.20 -8.35 -22.73
CA LYS A 67 3.92 -8.45 -22.05
C LYS A 67 4.02 -8.86 -20.57
N LEU A 68 5.14 -9.44 -20.15
CA LEU A 68 5.27 -10.05 -18.82
C LEU A 68 6.40 -9.41 -18.04
N SER A 69 6.06 -8.90 -16.87
CA SER A 69 7.01 -8.41 -15.87
C SER A 69 6.87 -9.23 -14.60
N PHE A 70 8.00 -9.48 -13.94
CA PHE A 70 8.06 -10.16 -12.66
C PHE A 70 8.92 -9.37 -11.68
N GLY A 71 8.57 -9.38 -10.39
CA GLY A 71 9.31 -8.72 -9.35
C GLY A 71 9.26 -9.47 -8.04
N GLY A 72 10.30 -9.27 -7.23
CA GLY A 72 10.40 -9.77 -5.88
C GLY A 72 10.90 -8.69 -4.93
N GLN A 73 10.48 -8.77 -3.69
CA GLN A 73 10.92 -7.89 -2.61
C GLN A 73 11.22 -8.72 -1.37
N ILE A 74 12.32 -8.38 -0.70
CA ILE A 74 12.59 -8.81 0.67
C ILE A 74 12.41 -7.62 1.58
N ARG A 75 11.75 -7.81 2.73
CA ARG A 75 11.43 -6.74 3.65
C ARG A 75 11.79 -7.14 5.08
N TYR A 76 12.52 -6.27 5.75
CA TYR A 76 12.83 -6.35 7.18
C TYR A 76 11.82 -5.48 7.93
N ILE A 77 11.18 -6.04 8.95
CA ILE A 77 10.16 -5.37 9.75
C ILE A 77 10.60 -5.45 11.21
N LYS A 78 10.59 -4.29 11.88
CA LYS A 78 10.72 -4.19 13.32
C LYS A 78 9.45 -3.57 13.88
N GLU A 79 8.86 -4.23 14.85
CA GLU A 79 7.67 -3.79 15.58
C GLU A 79 8.06 -3.60 17.05
N ASP A 80 7.74 -2.42 17.58
CA ASP A 80 8.01 -2.02 18.95
C ASP A 80 6.66 -1.72 19.65
N LEU A 81 6.30 -2.58 20.58
CA LEU A 81 5.08 -2.48 21.36
C LEU A 81 5.37 -2.07 22.81
N ASP A 82 6.37 -1.22 23.02
CA ASP A 82 6.79 -0.65 24.30
C ASP A 82 7.51 -1.66 25.23
N LEU A 83 6.85 -2.73 25.64
CA LEU A 83 7.45 -3.78 26.51
C LEU A 83 8.01 -4.96 25.72
N ILE A 84 7.62 -5.09 24.46
CA ILE A 84 7.97 -6.21 23.59
C ILE A 84 8.36 -5.64 22.24
N ASP A 85 9.57 -5.92 21.79
CA ASP A 85 9.98 -5.68 20.43
C ASP A 85 10.25 -6.99 19.72
N PHE A 86 9.91 -7.05 18.44
CA PHE A 86 10.27 -8.18 17.61
C PHE A 86 10.60 -7.78 16.18
N THR A 87 11.35 -8.62 15.54
CA THR A 87 11.76 -8.42 14.16
C THR A 87 11.37 -9.61 13.31
N THR A 88 10.95 -9.35 12.08
CA THR A 88 10.68 -10.40 11.11
C THR A 88 11.20 -10.01 9.74
N VAL A 89 11.36 -11.01 8.89
CA VAL A 89 11.67 -10.83 7.47
C VAL A 89 10.57 -11.49 6.68
N ASP A 90 10.02 -10.78 5.71
CA ASP A 90 9.09 -11.34 4.74
C ASP A 90 9.61 -11.20 3.31
N VAL A 91 9.01 -11.99 2.43
CA VAL A 91 9.28 -11.96 0.99
C VAL A 91 7.96 -11.77 0.26
N ASN A 92 8.00 -10.95 -0.77
CA ASN A 92 6.86 -10.63 -1.61
C ASN A 92 7.21 -10.89 -3.07
N PHE A 93 6.26 -11.43 -3.83
CA PHE A 93 6.40 -11.63 -5.28
C PHE A 93 5.23 -11.02 -6.02
N GLY A 94 5.48 -10.55 -7.22
CA GLY A 94 4.43 -10.01 -8.06
C GLY A 94 4.75 -10.18 -9.54
N THR A 95 3.70 -10.26 -10.33
CA THR A 95 3.77 -10.31 -11.79
C THR A 95 2.68 -9.43 -12.40
N VAL A 96 3.00 -8.82 -13.53
CA VAL A 96 2.05 -8.07 -14.35
C VAL A 96 2.12 -8.62 -15.78
N PHE A 97 0.96 -8.93 -16.32
CA PHE A 97 0.80 -9.42 -17.69
C PHE A 97 -0.10 -8.48 -18.49
N PHE A 98 0.41 -7.93 -19.57
CA PHE A 98 -0.34 -7.16 -20.57
C PHE A 98 -0.95 -8.10 -21.60
N THR A 99 -2.28 -8.15 -21.67
CA THR A 99 -2.99 -9.12 -22.51
C THR A 99 -2.78 -8.89 -24.02
N GLY A 100 -2.45 -7.66 -24.38
CA GLY A 100 -2.38 -7.19 -25.77
C GLY A 100 -3.75 -6.74 -26.32
N TYR A 101 -4.81 -6.83 -25.55
CA TYR A 101 -6.09 -6.24 -25.91
C TYR A 101 -6.19 -4.85 -25.28
N ARG A 102 -6.10 -3.80 -26.11
CA ARG A 102 -5.93 -2.42 -25.65
C ARG A 102 -4.82 -2.36 -24.58
N SER A 103 -5.07 -1.71 -23.47
CA SER A 103 -4.17 -1.58 -22.31
C SER A 103 -4.52 -2.52 -21.15
N THR A 104 -5.36 -3.55 -21.43
CA THR A 104 -5.80 -4.48 -20.39
C THR A 104 -4.61 -5.24 -19.81
N ARG A 105 -4.49 -5.18 -18.50
CA ARG A 105 -3.42 -5.80 -17.72
C ARG A 105 -3.99 -6.60 -16.57
N LEU A 106 -3.39 -7.75 -16.33
CA LEU A 106 -3.66 -8.64 -15.20
C LEU A 106 -2.44 -8.61 -14.28
N ALA A 107 -2.67 -8.65 -12.99
CA ALA A 107 -1.58 -8.73 -12.03
C ALA A 107 -1.91 -9.76 -10.95
N MET A 108 -0.86 -10.42 -10.47
CA MET A 108 -0.93 -11.31 -9.32
C MET A 108 0.19 -10.92 -8.36
N SER A 109 -0.09 -10.98 -7.06
CA SER A 109 0.97 -10.86 -6.07
C SER A 109 0.71 -11.75 -4.86
N LEU A 110 1.79 -12.29 -4.33
CA LEU A 110 1.81 -13.06 -3.09
C LEU A 110 2.68 -12.28 -2.10
N ARG A 111 2.08 -11.88 -1.01
CA ARG A 111 2.70 -10.95 -0.06
C ARG A 111 2.78 -11.54 1.33
N ASN A 112 3.74 -11.02 2.09
CA ASN A 112 3.96 -11.37 3.49
C ASN A 112 4.27 -12.87 3.68
N LEU A 113 5.10 -13.44 2.79
CA LEU A 113 5.67 -14.77 2.99
C LEU A 113 6.81 -14.64 4.02
N GLY A 114 6.50 -14.88 5.27
CA GLY A 114 7.44 -14.79 6.38
C GLY A 114 7.35 -16.01 7.29
N SER A 115 8.36 -16.19 8.15
CA SER A 115 8.32 -17.22 9.18
C SER A 115 7.48 -16.77 10.38
N ASP A 116 6.70 -17.69 10.92
CA ASP A 116 6.01 -17.49 12.19
C ASP A 116 7.03 -17.10 13.27
N LYS A 117 6.66 -16.14 14.13
CA LYS A 117 7.45 -15.74 15.29
C LYS A 117 6.72 -16.11 16.57
N GLU A 118 7.47 -16.55 17.55
CA GLU A 118 6.93 -16.79 18.88
C GLU A 118 7.04 -15.48 19.69
N VAL A 119 5.88 -14.94 20.07
CA VAL A 119 5.76 -13.72 20.88
C VAL A 119 5.04 -14.09 22.14
N VAL A 120 5.74 -14.02 23.29
CA VAL A 120 5.20 -14.33 24.63
C VAL A 120 4.40 -15.67 24.62
N ALA A 121 5.05 -16.76 24.20
CA ALA A 121 4.48 -18.12 24.13
C ALA A 121 3.29 -18.29 23.16
N GLN A 122 3.01 -17.34 22.30
CA GLN A 122 2.04 -17.46 21.21
C GLN A 122 2.74 -17.28 19.87
N LYS A 123 2.31 -18.07 18.87
CA LYS A 123 2.82 -17.92 17.49
C LYS A 123 2.09 -16.78 16.81
N ALA A 124 2.80 -15.67 16.57
CA ALA A 124 2.35 -14.62 15.66
C ALA A 124 2.67 -15.05 14.22
N ARG A 125 1.64 -15.20 13.41
CA ARG A 125 1.78 -15.50 11.99
C ARG A 125 1.81 -14.20 11.19
N VAL A 126 2.74 -14.14 10.23
CA VAL A 126 2.69 -13.07 9.22
C VAL A 126 1.50 -13.37 8.30
N PRO A 127 0.50 -12.47 8.17
CA PRO A 127 -0.71 -12.74 7.40
C PRO A 127 -0.38 -12.78 5.90
N THR A 128 -0.16 -13.97 5.37
CA THR A 128 0.07 -14.17 3.93
C THR A 128 -1.19 -13.80 3.15
N VAL A 129 -1.03 -13.04 2.08
CA VAL A 129 -2.13 -12.57 1.24
C VAL A 129 -1.78 -12.79 -0.24
N PHE A 130 -2.71 -13.40 -0.97
CA PHE A 130 -2.66 -13.49 -2.42
C PHE A 130 -3.62 -12.47 -3.04
N TYR A 131 -3.14 -11.68 -3.99
CA TYR A 131 -3.93 -10.72 -4.75
C TYR A 131 -4.03 -11.13 -6.21
N LEU A 132 -5.22 -11.00 -6.75
CA LEU A 132 -5.50 -11.11 -8.19
C LEU A 132 -6.17 -9.81 -8.64
N SER A 133 -5.60 -9.16 -9.63
CA SER A 133 -6.03 -7.84 -10.08
C SER A 133 -6.16 -7.78 -11.59
N GLY A 134 -7.09 -6.95 -12.06
CA GLY A 134 -7.25 -6.60 -13.47
C GLY A 134 -7.52 -5.11 -13.60
N ALA A 135 -6.93 -4.49 -14.64
CA ALA A 135 -7.18 -3.09 -14.96
C ALA A 135 -7.13 -2.86 -16.47
N GLY A 136 -7.80 -1.81 -16.93
CA GLY A 136 -7.77 -1.39 -18.33
C GLY A 136 -8.47 -0.06 -18.54
N GLU A 137 -8.09 0.63 -19.60
CA GLU A 137 -8.73 1.88 -20.02
C GLU A 137 -10.05 1.55 -20.75
N ILE A 138 -11.15 2.11 -20.24
CA ILE A 138 -12.50 1.99 -20.85
C ILE A 138 -12.80 3.17 -21.77
N ALA A 139 -12.12 4.30 -21.61
CA ALA A 139 -12.15 5.45 -22.51
C ALA A 139 -10.76 6.05 -22.66
N GLY A 140 -10.39 6.46 -23.87
CA GLY A 140 -9.04 6.87 -24.22
C GLY A 140 -8.03 5.71 -24.10
N ASN A 141 -6.74 6.03 -24.24
CA ASN A 141 -5.63 5.12 -23.98
C ASN A 141 -4.70 5.72 -22.94
N LEU A 142 -3.82 4.90 -22.40
CA LEU A 142 -2.80 5.37 -21.46
C LEU A 142 -1.90 6.41 -22.16
N GLY A 143 -1.84 7.62 -21.60
CA GLY A 143 -1.07 8.75 -22.18
C GLY A 143 -1.88 9.67 -23.10
N ASP A 144 -3.12 9.35 -23.45
CA ASP A 144 -4.01 10.28 -24.16
C ASP A 144 -4.33 11.49 -23.25
N PRO A 145 -4.69 12.66 -23.83
CA PRO A 145 -5.13 13.82 -23.06
C PRO A 145 -6.29 13.53 -22.10
N PHE A 146 -7.14 12.57 -22.46
CA PHE A 146 -8.15 12.02 -21.59
C PHE A 146 -8.08 10.50 -21.59
N SER A 147 -8.02 9.91 -20.39
CA SER A 147 -8.17 8.47 -20.22
C SER A 147 -8.95 8.16 -18.97
N LEU A 148 -9.74 7.08 -19.01
CA LEU A 148 -10.48 6.54 -17.88
C LEU A 148 -10.11 5.09 -17.70
N THR A 149 -9.40 4.81 -16.61
CA THR A 149 -8.99 3.46 -16.18
C THR A 149 -9.97 2.94 -15.16
N VAL A 150 -10.34 1.68 -15.28
CA VAL A 150 -11.05 0.93 -14.23
C VAL A 150 -10.18 -0.23 -13.76
N ALA A 151 -10.26 -0.56 -12.48
CA ALA A 151 -9.51 -1.64 -11.87
C ALA A 151 -10.39 -2.43 -10.90
N VAL A 152 -10.14 -3.73 -10.84
CA VAL A 152 -10.71 -4.63 -9.83
C VAL A 152 -9.59 -5.46 -9.24
N GLU A 153 -9.64 -5.65 -7.93
CA GLU A 153 -8.70 -6.49 -7.21
C GLU A 153 -9.45 -7.36 -6.20
N GLN A 154 -9.02 -8.59 -6.09
CA GLN A 154 -9.47 -9.54 -5.06
C GLN A 154 -8.28 -9.93 -4.21
N ALA A 155 -8.43 -9.81 -2.88
CA ALA A 155 -7.46 -10.24 -1.90
C ALA A 155 -7.95 -11.51 -1.20
N PHE A 156 -7.12 -12.55 -1.22
CA PHE A 156 -7.35 -13.81 -0.53
C PHE A 156 -6.42 -13.87 0.68
N PHE A 157 -7.01 -13.84 1.86
CA PHE A 157 -6.30 -13.95 3.13
C PHE A 157 -6.32 -15.40 3.61
N THR A 158 -5.27 -15.81 4.34
CA THR A 158 -5.22 -17.15 4.93
C THR A 158 -6.30 -17.34 5.99
N ASP A 159 -6.58 -16.29 6.77
CA ASP A 159 -7.39 -16.38 7.99
C ASP A 159 -8.71 -15.59 7.92
N TYR A 160 -8.99 -14.89 6.79
CA TYR A 160 -10.17 -14.05 6.60
C TYR A 160 -10.87 -14.32 5.29
N ALA A 161 -12.13 -13.92 5.20
CA ALA A 161 -12.88 -13.95 3.95
C ALA A 161 -12.24 -13.04 2.89
N ALA A 162 -12.31 -13.47 1.63
CA ALA A 162 -11.79 -12.68 0.52
C ALA A 162 -12.45 -11.29 0.46
N ARG A 163 -11.63 -10.27 0.18
CA ARG A 163 -12.05 -8.87 0.03
C ARG A 163 -11.95 -8.44 -1.43
N TYR A 164 -12.82 -7.51 -1.83
CA TYR A 164 -12.84 -6.97 -3.18
C TYR A 164 -12.65 -5.46 -3.16
N TYR A 165 -11.88 -4.98 -4.13
CA TYR A 165 -11.55 -3.58 -4.31
C TYR A 165 -11.89 -3.18 -5.74
N PHE A 166 -12.57 -2.06 -5.89
CA PHE A 166 -12.93 -1.47 -7.17
C PHE A 166 -12.34 -0.07 -7.23
N GLY A 167 -11.77 0.31 -8.36
CA GLY A 167 -11.18 1.61 -8.55
C GLY A 167 -11.48 2.16 -9.94
N ALA A 168 -11.56 3.48 -9.99
CA ALA A 168 -11.59 4.24 -11.23
C ALA A 168 -10.64 5.44 -11.13
N GLU A 169 -9.94 5.74 -12.21
CA GLU A 169 -9.05 6.88 -12.36
C GLU A 169 -9.28 7.56 -13.70
N ALA A 170 -9.58 8.86 -13.67
CA ALA A 170 -9.66 9.69 -14.85
C ALA A 170 -8.46 10.64 -14.91
N TRP A 171 -7.73 10.64 -16.00
CA TRP A 171 -6.71 11.63 -16.32
C TRP A 171 -7.25 12.66 -17.30
N ILE A 172 -6.97 13.94 -17.02
CA ILE A 172 -7.37 15.09 -17.83
C ILE A 172 -6.09 15.86 -18.18
N ASN A 173 -5.83 15.98 -19.48
CA ASN A 173 -4.63 16.63 -20.05
C ASN A 173 -3.30 16.08 -19.53
N ASN A 174 -3.26 14.80 -19.10
CA ASN A 174 -2.11 14.16 -18.45
C ASN A 174 -1.57 14.92 -17.22
N MET A 175 -2.34 15.87 -16.70
CA MET A 175 -1.97 16.76 -15.60
C MET A 175 -2.83 16.55 -14.36
N LEU A 176 -4.15 16.47 -14.53
CA LEU A 176 -5.10 16.29 -13.42
C LEU A 176 -5.59 14.85 -13.38
N ALA A 177 -5.45 14.19 -12.24
CA ALA A 177 -6.02 12.88 -11.96
C ALA A 177 -7.18 13.01 -10.96
N LEU A 178 -8.30 12.37 -11.24
CA LEU A 178 -9.42 12.18 -10.32
C LEU A 178 -9.60 10.70 -10.07
N ARG A 179 -9.76 10.31 -8.79
CA ARG A 179 -9.81 8.91 -8.38
C ARG A 179 -10.98 8.64 -7.48
N ALA A 180 -11.57 7.48 -7.64
CA ALA A 180 -12.59 6.95 -6.75
C ALA A 180 -12.33 5.46 -6.49
N GLY A 181 -12.60 5.01 -5.28
CA GLY A 181 -12.43 3.62 -4.89
C GLY A 181 -13.56 3.15 -3.99
N TYR A 182 -13.83 1.85 -4.05
CA TYR A 182 -14.79 1.19 -3.19
C TYR A 182 -14.26 -0.16 -2.73
N LYS A 183 -14.41 -0.46 -1.43
CA LYS A 183 -13.99 -1.71 -0.79
C LYS A 183 -15.23 -2.45 -0.29
N THR A 184 -15.28 -3.76 -0.53
CA THR A 184 -16.35 -4.61 0.02
C THR A 184 -15.80 -5.57 1.04
N ARG A 185 -16.64 -6.02 1.95
CA ARG A 185 -16.26 -6.95 3.05
C ARG A 185 -15.14 -6.40 3.91
N HIS A 186 -15.14 -5.09 4.10
CA HIS A 186 -14.24 -4.38 4.98
C HIS A 186 -15.06 -3.82 6.14
N ASP A 187 -14.66 -4.09 7.38
CA ASP A 187 -15.48 -3.77 8.53
C ASP A 187 -15.53 -2.25 8.77
N SER A 188 -14.45 -1.54 8.52
CA SER A 188 -14.32 -0.12 8.87
C SER A 188 -14.21 0.85 7.68
N GLU A 189 -13.71 0.42 6.52
CA GLU A 189 -13.51 1.30 5.36
C GLU A 189 -14.39 0.88 4.18
N SER A 190 -15.03 1.85 3.51
CA SER A 190 -15.92 1.56 2.38
C SER A 190 -15.52 2.26 1.09
N TRP A 191 -15.57 3.57 1.04
CA TRP A 191 -15.26 4.34 -0.17
C TRP A 191 -14.09 5.30 0.04
N SER A 192 -13.46 5.68 -1.05
CA SER A 192 -12.37 6.64 -1.05
C SER A 192 -12.42 7.50 -2.31
N VAL A 193 -11.92 8.73 -2.19
CA VAL A 193 -11.76 9.66 -3.31
C VAL A 193 -10.38 10.30 -3.25
N GLY A 194 -9.87 10.71 -4.39
CA GLY A 194 -8.58 11.36 -4.47
C GLY A 194 -8.45 12.26 -5.69
N ALA A 195 -7.52 13.19 -5.61
CA ALA A 195 -7.11 14.03 -6.71
C ALA A 195 -5.59 14.11 -6.75
N GLY A 196 -5.04 14.23 -7.95
CA GLY A 196 -3.60 14.36 -8.18
C GLY A 196 -3.30 15.40 -9.24
N LEU A 197 -2.18 16.08 -9.07
CA LEU A 197 -1.60 16.96 -10.08
C LEU A 197 -0.23 16.43 -10.48
N LYS A 198 0.03 16.37 -11.78
CA LYS A 198 1.31 16.01 -12.34
C LYS A 198 1.77 17.13 -13.29
N GLN A 199 3.01 17.55 -13.13
CA GLN A 199 3.66 18.52 -14.00
C GLN A 199 4.96 17.92 -14.55
N ASP A 200 5.05 17.82 -15.86
CA ASP A 200 6.27 17.42 -16.53
C ASP A 200 7.12 18.68 -16.85
N ILE A 201 8.39 18.67 -16.48
CA ILE A 201 9.36 19.76 -16.66
C ILE A 201 10.60 19.19 -17.36
N GLY A 202 10.61 19.23 -18.68
CA GLY A 202 11.66 18.57 -19.49
C GLY A 202 11.59 17.05 -19.34
N SER A 203 12.70 16.43 -18.91
CA SER A 203 12.75 14.98 -18.62
C SER A 203 12.29 14.60 -17.20
N GLN A 204 11.99 15.59 -16.38
CA GLN A 204 11.60 15.40 -14.98
C GLN A 204 10.09 15.51 -14.84
N SER A 205 9.54 14.88 -13.83
CA SER A 205 8.13 15.01 -13.48
C SER A 205 7.95 15.23 -11.98
N LEU A 206 7.04 16.11 -11.59
CA LEU A 206 6.63 16.31 -10.23
C LEU A 206 5.14 15.95 -10.10
N SER A 207 4.78 15.19 -9.09
CA SER A 207 3.38 14.89 -8.78
C SER A 207 3.06 15.16 -7.32
N VAL A 208 1.82 15.58 -7.09
CA VAL A 208 1.25 15.75 -5.74
C VAL A 208 -0.14 15.15 -5.75
N ASP A 209 -0.40 14.23 -4.85
CA ASP A 209 -1.67 13.53 -4.74
C ASP A 209 -2.23 13.66 -3.33
N ILE A 210 -3.54 13.86 -3.23
CA ILE A 210 -4.29 13.81 -1.98
C ILE A 210 -5.39 12.76 -2.09
N ALA A 211 -5.60 12.00 -1.03
CA ALA A 211 -6.66 11.01 -0.96
C ALA A 211 -7.33 11.04 0.41
N PHE A 212 -8.64 10.83 0.39
CA PHE A 212 -9.51 10.71 1.54
C PHE A 212 -10.17 9.33 1.51
N SER A 213 -10.24 8.65 2.66
CA SER A 213 -10.95 7.37 2.81
C SER A 213 -11.99 7.52 3.92
N HIS A 214 -13.20 7.04 3.67
CA HIS A 214 -14.24 7.01 4.68
C HIS A 214 -14.06 5.80 5.60
N ALA A 215 -14.01 6.05 6.91
CA ALA A 215 -13.88 5.03 7.94
C ALA A 215 -15.08 5.11 8.90
N SER A 216 -16.04 4.18 8.77
CA SER A 216 -17.33 4.22 9.49
C SER A 216 -17.24 3.90 10.97
N GLU A 217 -16.21 3.15 11.38
CA GLU A 217 -16.03 2.71 12.77
C GLU A 217 -15.18 3.68 13.61
N PHE A 218 -14.65 4.74 12.97
CA PHE A 218 -13.75 5.68 13.63
C PHE A 218 -14.24 7.13 13.43
N ASP A 219 -14.06 7.96 14.44
CA ASP A 219 -14.40 9.40 14.36
C ASP A 219 -13.51 10.18 13.39
N GLU A 220 -12.34 9.64 13.06
CA GLU A 220 -11.38 10.25 12.14
C GLU A 220 -11.27 9.46 10.83
N ASN A 221 -11.33 10.18 9.72
CA ASN A 221 -11.15 9.64 8.38
C ASN A 221 -9.69 9.80 7.92
N PRO A 222 -9.05 8.75 7.39
CA PRO A 222 -7.69 8.83 6.90
C PRO A 222 -7.53 9.81 5.74
N VAL A 223 -6.54 10.69 5.84
CA VAL A 223 -6.10 11.57 4.74
C VAL A 223 -4.65 11.24 4.41
N ARG A 224 -4.37 11.05 3.13
CA ARG A 224 -3.02 10.77 2.61
C ARG A 224 -2.58 11.88 1.68
N LEU A 225 -1.34 12.30 1.83
CA LEU A 225 -0.64 13.20 0.92
C LEU A 225 0.58 12.46 0.38
N THR A 226 0.77 12.49 -0.94
CA THR A 226 1.91 11.89 -1.60
C THR A 226 2.59 12.91 -2.50
N VAL A 227 3.91 12.95 -2.48
CA VAL A 227 4.73 13.74 -3.40
C VAL A 227 5.64 12.78 -4.14
N GLY A 228 5.62 12.84 -5.46
CA GLY A 228 6.44 12.03 -6.35
C GLY A 228 7.35 12.89 -7.22
N TYR A 229 8.58 12.42 -7.42
CA TYR A 229 9.54 13.03 -8.34
C TYR A 229 10.11 11.96 -9.27
N GLY A 230 10.04 12.21 -10.57
CA GLY A 230 10.63 11.38 -11.62
C GLY A 230 11.80 12.12 -12.31
N PHE A 231 12.87 11.38 -12.59
CA PHE A 231 14.10 11.91 -13.22
C PHE A 231 14.62 10.98 -14.33
#